data_61443f0042db49aff9a2f9d375c0a8fd
#
_entry.id   61443f0042db49aff9a2f9d375c0a8fd
#
_cell.length_a   1.000
_cell.length_b   1.000
_cell.length_c   1.000
_cell.angle_alpha   90.00
_cell.angle_beta   90.00
_cell.angle_gamma   90.00
#
_symmetry.space_group_name_H-M   'P 1'
#
loop_
_entity.id
_entity.type
_entity.pdbx_description
1 polymer ?
#
loop_
_entity_poly.entity_id
_entity_poly.type
_entity_poly.pdbx_seq_one_letter_code
_entity_poly.pdbx_strand_id
1 'polypeptide(L)'
;VLPNQSMDTETLTVKVFDNSSSTSFETYTNLRDAIEITTTSKHYQIKEVPNGSFELLFGDGRTTGTKPSAGNKIVAEYLSTSAATGNGGTVFAPVSQLTVGGVNYDIAVTTGNESAGGAGKESIASIRRNAPIGFASQQRLVTAEDYKAQILARYGNYVKDVIAWGGHDNVPPKYGCVYVSLNYKDNISDETKIEVENAIQTTLSENISVMSIDTLFADSITTFLELNTFFNLDPDLTSKTPLAVENDIDTLITSFATSNLKNFNKVFRRSNLLTEIDDLDEAILNSRMEVKLQQRFTPSPGQSLSYDINFPV
;
A
#
# COMPACT_ATOMS: atom_id res chain seq x y z
N VAL A 1 25.30 6.43 -14.44
CA VAL A 1 24.04 7.03 -14.03
C VAL A 1 22.93 6.54 -14.96
N LEU A 2 21.81 6.13 -14.39
CA LEU A 2 20.59 5.73 -15.08
C LEU A 2 19.61 6.93 -15.02
N PRO A 3 19.30 7.57 -16.13
CA PRO A 3 18.56 8.85 -16.13
C PRO A 3 17.06 8.70 -15.97
N ASN A 4 16.51 7.48 -15.97
CA ASN A 4 15.05 7.24 -15.87
C ASN A 4 14.61 7.34 -14.41
N GLN A 5 13.84 8.37 -14.09
CA GLN A 5 13.27 8.61 -12.76
C GLN A 5 12.08 7.68 -12.43
N SER A 6 11.47 7.09 -13.46
CA SER A 6 10.33 6.16 -13.35
C SER A 6 10.77 4.69 -13.34
N MET A 7 12.05 4.43 -13.09
CA MET A 7 12.62 3.10 -13.02
C MET A 7 12.11 2.37 -11.75
N ASP A 8 11.65 1.14 -11.93
CA ASP A 8 11.44 0.22 -10.82
C ASP A 8 12.77 -0.43 -10.44
N THR A 9 13.30 -0.04 -9.29
CA THR A 9 14.62 -0.48 -8.80
C THR A 9 14.64 -1.95 -8.38
N GLU A 10 13.49 -2.54 -8.05
CA GLU A 10 13.39 -3.96 -7.66
C GLU A 10 13.51 -4.89 -8.89
N THR A 11 13.15 -4.41 -10.07
CA THR A 11 13.23 -5.18 -11.33
C THR A 11 14.59 -5.05 -12.03
N LEU A 12 15.51 -4.26 -11.46
CA LEU A 12 16.78 -3.95 -12.09
C LEU A 12 17.68 -5.19 -12.17
N THR A 13 18.07 -5.53 -13.38
CA THR A 13 19.10 -6.53 -13.68
C THR A 13 20.31 -5.86 -14.33
N VAL A 14 21.50 -6.10 -13.80
CA VAL A 14 22.75 -5.52 -14.31
C VAL A 14 23.62 -6.61 -14.91
N LYS A 15 23.91 -6.48 -16.22
CA LYS A 15 24.77 -7.38 -16.98
C LYS A 15 26.05 -6.66 -17.40
N VAL A 16 27.19 -7.26 -17.15
CA VAL A 16 28.51 -6.71 -17.52
C VAL A 16 29.15 -7.63 -18.57
N PHE A 17 29.42 -7.07 -19.73
CA PHE A 17 30.05 -7.74 -20.86
C PHE A 17 31.54 -7.38 -20.92
N ASP A 18 32.39 -8.30 -21.39
CA ASP A 18 33.84 -8.07 -21.49
C ASP A 18 34.20 -6.88 -22.38
N ASN A 19 33.43 -6.67 -23.45
CA ASN A 19 33.59 -5.53 -24.37
C ASN A 19 32.28 -5.27 -25.12
N SER A 20 32.26 -4.22 -25.97
CA SER A 20 31.08 -3.79 -26.72
C SER A 20 30.53 -4.84 -27.70
N SER A 21 31.38 -5.75 -28.19
CA SER A 21 31.01 -6.80 -29.18
C SER A 21 30.76 -8.15 -28.55
N SER A 22 31.03 -8.32 -27.26
CA SER A 22 30.86 -9.59 -26.56
C SER A 22 29.34 -9.93 -26.44
N THR A 23 28.99 -11.19 -26.63
CA THR A 23 27.70 -11.77 -26.35
C THR A 23 27.66 -12.47 -25.00
N SER A 24 28.81 -12.77 -24.41
CA SER A 24 28.96 -13.34 -23.09
C SER A 24 28.92 -12.22 -22.05
N PHE A 25 28.16 -12.42 -20.98
CA PHE A 25 28.01 -11.47 -19.89
C PHE A 25 28.03 -12.16 -18.54
N GLU A 26 28.32 -11.39 -17.52
CA GLU A 26 28.18 -11.75 -16.13
C GLU A 26 27.10 -10.91 -15.49
N THR A 27 26.21 -11.56 -14.72
CA THR A 27 25.17 -10.86 -13.98
C THR A 27 25.70 -10.43 -12.62
N TYR A 28 25.53 -9.15 -12.31
CA TYR A 28 25.84 -8.58 -11.00
C TYR A 28 24.58 -8.55 -10.15
N THR A 29 24.69 -8.88 -8.85
CA THR A 29 23.59 -8.89 -7.90
C THR A 29 23.57 -7.60 -7.08
N ASN A 30 22.40 -7.22 -6.59
CA ASN A 30 22.30 -6.08 -5.68
C ASN A 30 23.03 -6.38 -4.37
N LEU A 31 23.86 -5.45 -3.90
CA LEU A 31 24.58 -5.59 -2.64
C LEU A 31 23.65 -5.86 -1.43
N ARG A 32 22.43 -5.35 -1.48
CA ARG A 32 21.41 -5.60 -0.44
C ARG A 32 21.09 -7.09 -0.28
N ASP A 33 21.16 -7.85 -1.37
CA ASP A 33 20.76 -9.27 -1.41
C ASP A 33 21.99 -10.19 -1.24
N ALA A 34 23.18 -9.63 -1.03
CA ALA A 34 24.41 -10.38 -0.86
C ALA A 34 24.49 -11.01 0.54
N ILE A 35 24.71 -12.32 0.59
CA ILE A 35 24.93 -13.06 1.84
C ILE A 35 26.36 -12.82 2.34
N GLU A 36 27.32 -12.78 1.43
CA GLU A 36 28.75 -12.59 1.73
C GLU A 36 29.40 -11.69 0.68
N ILE A 37 30.31 -10.83 1.12
CA ILE A 37 31.08 -9.94 0.26
C ILE A 37 32.52 -10.39 0.29
N THR A 38 33.03 -10.83 -0.86
CA THR A 38 34.42 -11.22 -1.07
C THR A 38 35.06 -10.32 -2.12
N THR A 39 36.36 -10.44 -2.27
CA THR A 39 37.14 -9.69 -3.31
C THR A 39 36.70 -10.01 -4.74
N THR A 40 36.10 -11.18 -4.96
CA THR A 40 35.66 -11.68 -6.28
C THR A 40 34.12 -11.58 -6.49
N SER A 41 33.39 -11.13 -5.48
CA SER A 41 31.95 -10.99 -5.56
C SER A 41 31.53 -9.95 -6.59
N LYS A 42 30.48 -10.24 -7.37
CA LYS A 42 29.97 -9.39 -8.45
C LYS A 42 28.70 -8.70 -7.98
N HIS A 43 28.89 -7.53 -7.37
CA HIS A 43 27.80 -6.75 -6.78
C HIS A 43 27.72 -5.34 -7.36
N TYR A 44 26.53 -4.80 -7.34
CA TYR A 44 26.28 -3.37 -7.51
C TYR A 44 25.44 -2.83 -6.35
N GLN A 45 25.63 -1.59 -6.04
CA GLN A 45 24.76 -0.82 -5.17
C GLN A 45 24.05 0.23 -6.01
N ILE A 46 22.73 0.37 -5.81
CA ILE A 46 21.95 1.44 -6.42
C ILE A 46 21.83 2.60 -5.43
N LYS A 47 22.06 3.81 -5.91
CA LYS A 47 21.95 5.04 -5.13
C LYS A 47 21.13 6.06 -5.92
N GLU A 48 20.15 6.65 -5.27
CA GLU A 48 19.44 7.79 -5.83
C GLU A 48 20.28 9.07 -5.70
N VAL A 49 20.33 9.86 -6.78
CA VAL A 49 21.00 11.16 -6.81
C VAL A 49 19.96 12.29 -6.76
N PRO A 50 20.36 13.54 -6.36
CA PRO A 50 19.40 14.62 -6.07
C PRO A 50 18.42 14.98 -7.19
N ASN A 51 18.73 14.68 -8.44
CA ASN A 51 17.84 14.92 -9.59
C ASN A 51 16.79 13.80 -9.80
N GLY A 52 16.71 12.81 -8.88
CA GLY A 52 15.82 11.66 -9.00
C GLY A 52 16.28 10.56 -9.96
N SER A 53 17.47 10.69 -10.54
CA SER A 53 18.12 9.63 -11.32
C SER A 53 18.81 8.64 -10.38
N PHE A 54 19.29 7.52 -10.93
CA PHE A 54 19.95 6.49 -10.14
C PHE A 54 21.40 6.30 -10.59
N GLU A 55 22.27 6.03 -9.64
CA GLU A 55 23.67 5.73 -9.87
C GLU A 55 23.96 4.29 -9.45
N LEU A 56 24.69 3.56 -10.30
CA LEU A 56 25.21 2.23 -9.97
C LEU A 56 26.65 2.38 -9.48
N LEU A 57 26.90 1.88 -8.30
CA LEU A 57 28.22 1.78 -7.69
C LEU A 57 28.65 0.31 -7.68
N PHE A 58 29.84 0.03 -8.15
CA PHE A 58 30.42 -1.32 -8.18
C PHE A 58 31.51 -1.46 -7.10
N GLY A 59 31.98 -2.66 -6.87
CA GLY A 59 33.07 -2.93 -5.95
C GLY A 59 34.36 -2.16 -6.28
N ASP A 60 35.27 -2.13 -5.33
CA ASP A 60 36.56 -1.44 -5.45
C ASP A 60 37.65 -2.27 -6.17
N GLY A 61 37.35 -3.53 -6.45
CA GLY A 61 38.28 -4.50 -7.03
C GLY A 61 39.31 -5.03 -6.04
N ARG A 62 39.18 -4.74 -4.73
CA ARG A 62 40.17 -5.14 -3.69
C ARG A 62 39.52 -5.81 -2.50
N THR A 63 38.46 -5.21 -1.92
CA THR A 63 37.84 -5.64 -0.66
C THR A 63 36.34 -5.82 -0.79
N THR A 64 35.70 -5.00 -1.61
CA THR A 64 34.22 -4.90 -1.69
C THR A 64 33.65 -5.49 -2.99
N GLY A 65 34.36 -6.40 -3.63
CA GLY A 65 33.94 -7.06 -4.86
C GLY A 65 34.59 -6.53 -6.13
N THR A 66 34.24 -7.14 -7.24
CA THR A 66 34.83 -6.91 -8.55
C THR A 66 34.39 -5.55 -9.11
N LYS A 67 35.40 -4.81 -9.65
CA LYS A 67 35.15 -3.56 -10.38
C LYS A 67 35.14 -3.85 -11.88
N PRO A 68 34.12 -3.42 -12.65
CA PRO A 68 34.19 -3.50 -14.12
C PRO A 68 35.43 -2.77 -14.67
N SER A 69 36.07 -3.37 -15.65
CA SER A 69 37.29 -2.81 -16.28
C SER A 69 36.92 -1.79 -17.36
N ALA A 70 37.91 -0.95 -17.71
CA ALA A 70 37.75 -0.04 -18.84
C ALA A 70 37.49 -0.84 -20.13
N GLY A 71 36.44 -0.46 -20.89
CA GLY A 71 36.00 -1.15 -22.10
C GLY A 71 34.91 -2.17 -21.90
N ASN A 72 34.53 -2.53 -20.66
CA ASN A 72 33.35 -3.33 -20.40
C ASN A 72 32.09 -2.59 -20.83
N LYS A 73 31.13 -3.33 -21.42
CA LYS A 73 29.78 -2.84 -21.71
C LYS A 73 28.88 -3.22 -20.54
N ILE A 74 28.22 -2.23 -19.95
CA ILE A 74 27.27 -2.44 -18.86
C ILE A 74 25.87 -2.22 -19.42
N VAL A 75 25.00 -3.23 -19.26
CA VAL A 75 23.60 -3.18 -19.64
C VAL A 75 22.76 -3.27 -18.38
N ALA A 76 21.90 -2.29 -18.18
CA ALA A 76 20.91 -2.24 -17.12
C ALA A 76 19.52 -2.46 -17.73
N GLU A 77 18.85 -3.54 -17.37
CA GLU A 77 17.51 -3.89 -17.80
C GLU A 77 16.56 -3.69 -16.60
N TYR A 78 15.49 -2.95 -16.80
CA TYR A 78 14.51 -2.63 -15.74
C TYR A 78 13.15 -2.30 -16.34
N LEU A 79 12.11 -2.39 -15.54
CA LEU A 79 10.79 -1.91 -15.90
C LEU A 79 10.66 -0.41 -15.61
N SER A 80 10.06 0.32 -16.53
CA SER A 80 9.64 1.71 -16.31
C SER A 80 8.18 1.73 -15.94
N THR A 81 7.87 2.35 -14.80
CA THR A 81 6.52 2.34 -14.25
C THR A 81 5.78 3.65 -14.58
N SER A 82 4.46 3.55 -14.71
CA SER A 82 3.56 4.71 -14.82
C SER A 82 3.07 5.18 -13.45
N ALA A 83 3.57 4.61 -12.37
CA ALA A 83 3.13 4.86 -11.00
C ALA A 83 1.58 4.77 -10.89
N ALA A 84 0.95 5.70 -10.17
CA ALA A 84 -0.50 5.70 -9.97
C ALA A 84 -1.32 5.93 -11.26
N THR A 85 -0.73 6.49 -12.30
CA THR A 85 -1.45 6.75 -13.57
C THR A 85 -1.74 5.49 -14.37
N GLY A 86 -1.09 4.37 -14.03
CA GLY A 86 -1.37 3.05 -14.61
C GLY A 86 -2.59 2.35 -14.01
N ASN A 87 -3.20 2.88 -12.95
CA ASN A 87 -4.37 2.28 -12.33
C ASN A 87 -5.66 2.58 -13.13
N GLY A 88 -6.65 1.68 -13.02
CA GLY A 88 -7.97 1.84 -13.64
C GLY A 88 -7.99 1.46 -15.13
N GLY A 89 -6.94 0.82 -15.66
CA GLY A 89 -6.96 0.30 -17.02
C GLY A 89 -7.90 -0.90 -17.16
N THR A 90 -8.85 -0.83 -18.08
CA THR A 90 -9.87 -1.86 -18.31
C THR A 90 -9.73 -2.55 -19.67
N VAL A 91 -8.91 -2.02 -20.57
CA VAL A 91 -8.72 -2.56 -21.92
C VAL A 91 -7.25 -2.86 -22.14
N PHE A 92 -6.95 -4.11 -22.43
CA PHE A 92 -5.60 -4.57 -22.75
C PHE A 92 -5.60 -5.25 -24.11
N ALA A 93 -4.60 -4.98 -24.94
CA ALA A 93 -4.42 -5.59 -26.23
C ALA A 93 -3.00 -6.16 -26.36
N PRO A 94 -2.81 -7.30 -27.01
CA PRO A 94 -1.48 -7.84 -27.26
C PRO A 94 -0.72 -6.90 -28.23
N VAL A 95 0.57 -6.71 -27.96
CA VAL A 95 1.44 -5.88 -28.80
C VAL A 95 1.77 -6.55 -30.13
N SER A 96 1.77 -7.89 -30.15
CA SER A 96 2.07 -8.70 -31.34
C SER A 96 1.35 -10.04 -31.27
N GLN A 97 1.23 -10.70 -32.42
CA GLN A 97 0.76 -12.07 -32.50
C GLN A 97 1.75 -13.04 -31.81
N LEU A 98 1.23 -14.14 -31.31
CA LEU A 98 2.05 -15.23 -30.78
C LEU A 98 2.50 -16.13 -31.93
N THR A 99 3.81 -16.29 -32.10
CA THR A 99 4.36 -17.19 -33.09
C THR A 99 4.80 -18.51 -32.46
N VAL A 100 4.17 -19.62 -32.85
CA VAL A 100 4.52 -20.96 -32.38
C VAL A 100 4.78 -21.87 -33.62
N GLY A 101 5.99 -22.43 -33.69
CA GLY A 101 6.37 -23.31 -34.82
C GLY A 101 6.32 -22.63 -36.19
N GLY A 102 6.51 -21.29 -36.25
CA GLY A 102 6.43 -20.49 -37.48
C GLY A 102 5.00 -20.11 -37.93
N VAL A 103 4.00 -20.43 -37.13
CA VAL A 103 2.58 -20.04 -37.37
C VAL A 103 2.22 -18.92 -36.39
N ASN A 104 1.58 -17.86 -36.88
CA ASN A 104 1.11 -16.73 -36.10
C ASN A 104 -0.33 -16.97 -35.63
N TYR A 105 -0.56 -16.73 -34.35
CA TYR A 105 -1.86 -16.84 -33.69
C TYR A 105 -2.28 -15.48 -33.13
N ASP A 106 -3.52 -15.12 -33.37
CA ASP A 106 -4.14 -13.97 -32.72
C ASP A 106 -4.51 -14.33 -31.29
N ILE A 107 -4.13 -13.46 -30.37
CA ILE A 107 -4.42 -13.63 -28.93
C ILE A 107 -5.65 -12.80 -28.61
N ALA A 108 -6.71 -13.44 -28.12
CA ALA A 108 -7.83 -12.74 -27.50
C ALA A 108 -7.49 -12.48 -26.02
N VAL A 109 -7.56 -11.22 -25.61
CA VAL A 109 -7.35 -10.79 -24.22
C VAL A 109 -8.68 -10.37 -23.63
N THR A 110 -9.06 -11.02 -22.51
CA THR A 110 -10.23 -10.63 -21.72
C THR A 110 -9.74 -10.06 -20.39
N THR A 111 -10.15 -8.84 -20.08
CA THR A 111 -9.80 -8.20 -18.81
C THR A 111 -10.70 -8.76 -17.72
N GLY A 112 -10.13 -9.42 -16.71
CA GLY A 112 -10.84 -9.87 -15.51
C GLY A 112 -11.07 -8.74 -14.53
N ASN A 113 -10.02 -7.98 -14.24
CA ASN A 113 -10.02 -6.84 -13.31
C ASN A 113 -9.31 -5.65 -13.93
N GLU A 114 -9.66 -4.46 -13.49
CA GLU A 114 -8.91 -3.26 -13.84
C GLU A 114 -7.52 -3.26 -13.19
N SER A 115 -6.55 -2.60 -13.84
CA SER A 115 -5.20 -2.50 -13.30
C SER A 115 -5.18 -1.72 -11.99
N ALA A 116 -4.47 -2.22 -10.98
CA ALA A 116 -4.34 -1.64 -9.66
C ALA A 116 -2.91 -1.78 -9.10
N GLY A 117 -2.64 -1.19 -7.94
CA GLY A 117 -1.37 -1.32 -7.23
C GLY A 117 -0.27 -0.35 -7.66
N GLY A 118 -0.50 0.46 -8.68
CA GLY A 118 0.43 1.53 -9.01
C GLY A 118 0.42 2.63 -7.95
N ALA A 119 1.60 3.05 -7.50
CA ALA A 119 1.74 4.16 -6.55
C ALA A 119 2.93 5.03 -6.91
N GLY A 120 2.87 6.29 -6.49
CA GLY A 120 4.01 7.18 -6.53
C GLY A 120 5.06 6.79 -5.50
N LYS A 121 6.21 7.44 -5.58
CA LYS A 121 7.30 7.27 -4.62
C LYS A 121 6.84 7.58 -3.19
N GLU A 122 7.27 6.79 -2.21
CA GLU A 122 6.92 6.99 -0.81
C GLU A 122 7.38 8.38 -0.32
N SER A 123 6.51 9.07 0.42
CA SER A 123 6.83 10.40 0.95
C SER A 123 7.84 10.31 2.11
N ILE A 124 8.66 11.36 2.28
CA ILE A 124 9.63 11.44 3.37
C ILE A 124 8.95 11.31 4.75
N ALA A 125 7.75 11.85 4.90
CA ALA A 125 6.99 11.75 6.15
C ALA A 125 6.58 10.30 6.45
N SER A 126 6.20 9.54 5.42
CA SER A 126 5.91 8.11 5.54
C SER A 126 7.17 7.31 5.89
N ILE A 127 8.28 7.56 5.19
CA ILE A 127 9.58 6.91 5.46
C ILE A 127 10.01 7.15 6.91
N ARG A 128 9.96 8.41 7.39
CA ARG A 128 10.33 8.74 8.77
C ARG A 128 9.49 8.01 9.81
N ARG A 129 8.23 7.76 9.51
CA ARG A 129 7.34 7.02 10.41
C ARG A 129 7.59 5.51 10.36
N ASN A 130 7.76 4.96 9.16
CA ASN A 130 7.78 3.52 8.95
C ASN A 130 9.18 2.89 9.09
N ALA A 131 10.26 3.61 8.72
CA ALA A 131 11.61 3.07 8.76
C ALA A 131 12.07 2.59 10.16
N PRO A 132 11.82 3.32 11.27
CA PRO A 132 12.16 2.83 12.60
C PRO A 132 11.42 1.53 12.97
N ILE A 133 10.15 1.41 12.60
CA ILE A 133 9.32 0.24 12.87
C ILE A 133 9.83 -0.94 12.03
N GLY A 134 10.11 -0.74 10.75
CA GLY A 134 10.68 -1.75 9.86
C GLY A 134 12.05 -2.25 10.33
N PHE A 135 12.90 -1.35 10.85
CA PHE A 135 14.19 -1.70 11.44
C PHE A 135 14.02 -2.50 12.75
N ALA A 136 13.09 -2.08 13.63
CA ALA A 136 12.83 -2.76 14.90
C ALA A 136 12.27 -4.17 14.72
N SER A 137 11.45 -4.42 13.70
CA SER A 137 10.88 -5.73 13.38
C SER A 137 11.92 -6.75 12.91
N GLN A 138 13.09 -6.29 12.44
CA GLN A 138 14.16 -7.13 11.88
C GLN A 138 13.65 -8.14 10.84
N GLN A 139 12.64 -7.77 10.07
CA GLN A 139 11.96 -8.62 9.08
C GLN A 139 11.35 -9.91 9.66
N ARG A 140 10.89 -9.87 10.91
CA ARG A 140 10.19 -10.97 11.57
C ARG A 140 8.75 -10.57 11.89
N LEU A 141 7.85 -11.57 11.98
CA LEU A 141 6.47 -11.39 12.40
C LEU A 141 6.31 -11.99 13.80
N VAL A 142 6.40 -11.17 14.83
CA VAL A 142 6.29 -11.61 16.24
C VAL A 142 5.18 -10.85 16.95
N THR A 143 5.10 -9.55 16.75
CA THR A 143 4.11 -8.66 17.38
C THR A 143 3.07 -8.19 16.36
N ALA A 144 1.92 -7.74 16.84
CA ALA A 144 0.88 -7.13 15.99
C ALA A 144 1.41 -5.98 15.14
N GLU A 145 2.33 -5.18 15.72
CA GLU A 145 2.96 -4.06 15.03
C GLU A 145 3.92 -4.51 13.93
N ASP A 146 4.59 -5.67 14.08
CA ASP A 146 5.43 -6.24 13.03
C ASP A 146 4.58 -6.65 11.82
N TYR A 147 3.43 -7.31 12.04
CA TYR A 147 2.47 -7.63 10.97
C TYR A 147 2.03 -6.38 10.23
N LYS A 148 1.61 -5.35 10.98
CA LYS A 148 1.20 -4.06 10.40
C LYS A 148 2.32 -3.44 9.58
N ALA A 149 3.54 -3.35 10.12
CA ALA A 149 4.67 -2.73 9.46
C ALA A 149 5.08 -3.47 8.18
N GLN A 150 5.20 -4.79 8.23
CA GLN A 150 5.62 -5.60 7.09
C GLN A 150 4.57 -5.62 5.97
N ILE A 151 3.28 -5.71 6.33
CA ILE A 151 2.19 -5.68 5.35
C ILE A 151 2.12 -4.32 4.68
N LEU A 152 2.15 -3.21 5.44
CA LEU A 152 2.10 -1.87 4.87
C LEU A 152 3.33 -1.54 4.03
N ALA A 153 4.53 -2.04 4.41
CA ALA A 153 5.75 -1.82 3.63
C ALA A 153 5.69 -2.50 2.25
N ARG A 154 5.07 -3.68 2.12
CA ARG A 154 5.02 -4.45 0.88
C ARG A 154 3.73 -4.26 0.09
N TYR A 155 2.60 -4.14 0.78
CA TYR A 155 1.25 -4.09 0.18
C TYR A 155 0.53 -2.75 0.41
N GLY A 156 1.24 -1.72 0.87
CA GLY A 156 0.68 -0.37 1.07
C GLY A 156 0.12 0.30 -0.18
N ASN A 157 0.35 -0.27 -1.37
CA ASN A 157 -0.30 0.15 -2.61
C ASN A 157 -1.77 -0.26 -2.65
N TYR A 158 -2.11 -1.40 -2.05
CA TYR A 158 -3.47 -1.97 -2.00
C TYR A 158 -4.14 -1.69 -0.64
N VAL A 159 -3.36 -1.76 0.44
CA VAL A 159 -3.84 -1.71 1.81
C VAL A 159 -3.57 -0.33 2.42
N LYS A 160 -4.59 0.25 3.06
CA LYS A 160 -4.53 1.55 3.71
C LYS A 160 -4.12 1.46 5.17
N ASP A 161 -4.64 0.46 5.88
CA ASP A 161 -4.34 0.20 7.28
C ASP A 161 -4.48 -1.28 7.61
N VAL A 162 -3.80 -1.74 8.66
CA VAL A 162 -3.77 -3.14 9.10
C VAL A 162 -3.94 -3.18 10.61
N ILE A 163 -4.71 -4.15 11.08
CA ILE A 163 -4.77 -4.53 12.49
C ILE A 163 -4.50 -6.03 12.60
N ALA A 164 -3.71 -6.42 13.59
CA ALA A 164 -3.45 -7.81 13.91
C ALA A 164 -3.68 -8.05 15.40
N TRP A 165 -4.15 -9.26 15.77
CA TRP A 165 -4.36 -9.66 17.16
C TRP A 165 -4.17 -11.16 17.32
N GLY A 166 -3.84 -11.58 18.53
CA GLY A 166 -3.67 -12.99 18.86
C GLY A 166 -4.99 -13.76 18.84
N GLY A 167 -4.96 -15.00 18.40
CA GLY A 167 -6.17 -15.82 18.34
C GLY A 167 -6.83 -16.08 19.70
N HIS A 168 -6.12 -15.87 20.81
CA HIS A 168 -6.70 -15.98 22.14
C HIS A 168 -7.69 -14.85 22.46
N ASP A 169 -7.54 -13.68 21.81
CA ASP A 169 -8.43 -12.53 21.96
C ASP A 169 -9.70 -12.65 21.08
N ASN A 170 -9.75 -13.66 20.22
CA ASN A 170 -10.91 -13.89 19.36
C ASN A 170 -12.06 -14.55 20.14
N VAL A 171 -13.29 -14.41 19.63
CA VAL A 171 -14.48 -15.04 20.22
C VAL A 171 -15.12 -15.96 19.17
N PRO A 172 -15.11 -17.29 19.34
CA PRO A 172 -14.41 -18.06 20.41
C PRO A 172 -12.89 -18.03 20.25
N PRO A 173 -12.11 -18.18 21.33
CA PRO A 173 -10.66 -18.19 21.28
C PRO A 173 -10.11 -19.32 20.41
N LYS A 174 -9.10 -19.02 19.57
CA LYS A 174 -8.37 -19.97 18.74
C LYS A 174 -6.88 -19.80 18.95
N TYR A 175 -6.23 -20.77 19.56
CA TYR A 175 -4.81 -20.72 19.85
C TYR A 175 -3.95 -21.15 18.65
N GLY A 176 -2.68 -20.72 18.62
CA GLY A 176 -1.74 -21.04 17.55
C GLY A 176 -1.97 -20.24 16.27
N CYS A 177 -2.72 -19.15 16.33
CA CYS A 177 -2.94 -18.29 15.17
C CYS A 177 -2.94 -16.80 15.52
N VAL A 178 -2.69 -16.00 14.51
CA VAL A 178 -2.84 -14.54 14.50
C VAL A 178 -3.91 -14.18 13.49
N TYR A 179 -4.85 -13.36 13.90
CA TYR A 179 -5.83 -12.76 13.01
C TYR A 179 -5.31 -11.44 12.47
N VAL A 180 -5.50 -11.23 11.18
CA VAL A 180 -5.14 -10.00 10.47
C VAL A 180 -6.39 -9.48 9.77
N SER A 181 -6.72 -8.22 9.99
CA SER A 181 -7.77 -7.53 9.23
C SER A 181 -7.15 -6.40 8.42
N LEU A 182 -7.50 -6.34 7.14
CA LEU A 182 -6.97 -5.42 6.16
C LEU A 182 -8.02 -4.36 5.82
N ASN A 183 -7.63 -3.10 5.89
CA ASN A 183 -8.42 -1.99 5.37
C ASN A 183 -7.87 -1.63 3.98
N TYR A 184 -8.58 -2.01 2.94
CA TYR A 184 -8.17 -1.76 1.57
C TYR A 184 -8.39 -0.30 1.15
N LYS A 185 -7.65 0.13 0.15
CA LYS A 185 -7.89 1.41 -0.53
C LYS A 185 -9.19 1.33 -1.34
N ASP A 186 -9.74 2.51 -1.63
CA ASP A 186 -10.93 2.62 -2.47
C ASP A 186 -10.65 2.01 -3.86
N ASN A 187 -11.65 1.40 -4.49
CA ASN A 187 -11.62 0.80 -5.84
C ASN A 187 -10.74 -0.46 -6.00
N ILE A 188 -10.46 -1.19 -4.93
CA ILE A 188 -9.84 -2.52 -5.00
C ILE A 188 -10.95 -3.58 -5.14
N SER A 189 -10.89 -4.38 -6.22
CA SER A 189 -11.86 -5.46 -6.46
C SER A 189 -11.72 -6.60 -5.45
N ASP A 190 -12.78 -7.38 -5.25
CA ASP A 190 -12.76 -8.48 -4.28
C ASP A 190 -11.79 -9.59 -4.70
N GLU A 191 -11.60 -9.82 -5.99
CA GLU A 191 -10.61 -10.75 -6.51
C GLU A 191 -9.18 -10.29 -6.17
N THR A 192 -8.88 -8.98 -6.33
CA THR A 192 -7.59 -8.42 -5.94
C THR A 192 -7.36 -8.51 -4.43
N LYS A 193 -8.40 -8.36 -3.60
CA LYS A 193 -8.27 -8.56 -2.15
C LYS A 193 -7.84 -9.98 -1.82
N ILE A 194 -8.46 -10.99 -2.44
CA ILE A 194 -8.10 -12.41 -2.28
C ILE A 194 -6.65 -12.66 -2.75
N GLU A 195 -6.23 -12.09 -3.87
CA GLU A 195 -4.85 -12.20 -4.37
C GLU A 195 -3.85 -11.59 -3.39
N VAL A 196 -4.14 -10.43 -2.82
CA VAL A 196 -3.30 -9.76 -1.80
C VAL A 196 -3.21 -10.60 -0.53
N GLU A 197 -4.30 -11.16 -0.03
CA GLU A 197 -4.31 -12.05 1.14
C GLU A 197 -3.48 -13.31 0.89
N ASN A 198 -3.64 -13.96 -0.27
CA ASN A 198 -2.82 -15.10 -0.67
C ASN A 198 -1.33 -14.74 -0.78
N ALA A 199 -1.02 -13.57 -1.35
CA ALA A 199 0.34 -13.08 -1.46
C ALA A 199 0.95 -12.78 -0.08
N ILE A 200 0.20 -12.21 0.85
CA ILE A 200 0.63 -12.01 2.25
C ILE A 200 0.89 -13.36 2.92
N GLN A 201 -0.02 -14.33 2.74
CA GLN A 201 0.13 -15.67 3.29
C GLN A 201 1.45 -16.33 2.83
N THR A 202 1.70 -16.35 1.53
CA THR A 202 2.86 -17.03 0.95
C THR A 202 4.18 -16.28 1.16
N THR A 203 4.18 -14.95 1.10
CA THR A 203 5.43 -14.17 1.15
C THR A 203 5.84 -13.74 2.56
N LEU A 204 4.88 -13.53 3.46
CA LEU A 204 5.14 -13.10 4.83
C LEU A 204 4.93 -14.24 5.82
N SER A 205 3.72 -14.80 5.88
CA SER A 205 3.36 -15.76 6.93
C SER A 205 4.18 -17.03 6.84
N GLU A 206 4.39 -17.59 5.66
CA GLU A 206 5.15 -18.82 5.49
C GLU A 206 6.67 -18.63 5.63
N ASN A 207 7.19 -17.44 5.31
CA ASN A 207 8.64 -17.23 5.24
C ASN A 207 9.25 -16.55 6.48
N ILE A 208 8.52 -15.67 7.17
CA ILE A 208 9.07 -14.82 8.22
C ILE A 208 8.27 -14.84 9.54
N SER A 209 7.18 -15.60 9.62
CA SER A 209 6.44 -15.77 10.88
C SER A 209 7.18 -16.69 11.85
N VAL A 210 6.80 -16.63 13.12
CA VAL A 210 7.25 -17.59 14.13
C VAL A 210 6.67 -18.97 13.80
N MET A 211 7.49 -20.01 13.92
CA MET A 211 7.06 -21.40 13.68
C MET A 211 5.80 -21.76 14.47
N SER A 212 4.89 -22.48 13.84
CA SER A 212 3.63 -22.96 14.42
C SER A 212 2.59 -21.87 14.71
N ILE A 213 2.68 -20.72 14.06
CA ILE A 213 1.65 -19.67 14.11
C ILE A 213 1.05 -19.53 12.72
N ASP A 214 -0.24 -19.83 12.61
CA ASP A 214 -1.01 -19.63 11.38
C ASP A 214 -1.54 -18.18 11.30
N THR A 215 -1.47 -17.57 10.13
CA THR A 215 -2.10 -16.27 9.88
C THR A 215 -3.48 -16.49 9.27
N LEU A 216 -4.49 -15.89 9.87
CA LEU A 216 -5.88 -15.95 9.42
C LEU A 216 -6.36 -14.54 9.10
N PHE A 217 -7.06 -14.40 7.99
CA PHE A 217 -7.68 -13.11 7.63
C PHE A 217 -9.10 -13.03 8.20
N ALA A 218 -9.44 -11.85 8.70
CA ALA A 218 -10.76 -11.53 9.21
C ALA A 218 -11.31 -10.28 8.51
N ASP A 219 -12.57 -10.34 8.14
CA ASP A 219 -13.26 -9.21 7.56
C ASP A 219 -13.31 -8.01 8.52
N SER A 220 -13.15 -6.81 8.00
CA SER A 220 -13.28 -5.58 8.77
C SER A 220 -14.74 -5.27 9.06
N ILE A 221 -15.07 -4.99 10.31
CA ILE A 221 -16.39 -4.49 10.70
C ILE A 221 -16.39 -2.97 10.59
N THR A 222 -17.25 -2.44 9.72
CA THR A 222 -17.40 -0.99 9.53
C THR A 222 -18.57 -0.46 10.34
N THR A 223 -18.30 0.49 11.23
CA THR A 223 -19.32 1.27 11.92
C THR A 223 -19.52 2.59 11.16
N PHE A 224 -20.74 2.82 10.69
CA PHE A 224 -21.12 4.06 10.02
C PHE A 224 -21.60 5.07 11.04
N LEU A 225 -21.30 6.34 10.80
CA LEU A 225 -21.83 7.47 11.54
C LEU A 225 -22.91 8.15 10.71
N GLU A 226 -24.12 8.25 11.26
CA GLU A 226 -25.19 9.10 10.74
C GLU A 226 -25.16 10.40 11.54
N LEU A 227 -24.86 11.49 10.85
CA LEU A 227 -24.70 12.82 11.45
C LEU A 227 -25.82 13.73 10.98
N ASN A 228 -26.58 14.30 11.94
CA ASN A 228 -27.52 15.37 11.69
C ASN A 228 -26.94 16.64 12.30
N THR A 229 -26.47 17.54 11.46
CA THR A 229 -25.84 18.80 11.87
C THR A 229 -26.83 19.95 11.71
N PHE A 230 -26.93 20.79 12.74
CA PHE A 230 -27.74 21.98 12.77
C PHE A 230 -26.82 23.18 13.08
N PHE A 231 -26.98 24.27 12.39
CA PHE A 231 -26.22 25.48 12.63
C PHE A 231 -27.10 26.73 12.52
N ASN A 232 -26.73 27.78 13.23
CA ASN A 232 -27.34 29.10 13.13
C ASN A 232 -26.43 30.00 12.32
N LEU A 233 -26.97 30.59 11.26
CA LEU A 233 -26.25 31.47 10.33
C LEU A 233 -26.76 32.90 10.50
N ASP A 234 -25.83 33.85 10.63
CA ASP A 234 -26.10 35.27 10.50
C ASP A 234 -25.77 35.73 9.06
N PRO A 235 -26.78 36.02 8.23
CA PRO A 235 -26.53 36.37 6.84
C PRO A 235 -25.82 37.72 6.64
N ASP A 236 -25.78 38.56 7.66
CA ASP A 236 -25.14 39.88 7.58
C ASP A 236 -23.60 39.79 7.72
N LEU A 237 -23.08 38.67 8.21
CA LEU A 237 -21.65 38.43 8.41
C LEU A 237 -20.96 37.71 7.24
N THR A 238 -21.70 37.29 6.22
CA THR A 238 -21.13 36.56 5.07
C THR A 238 -21.73 37.05 3.75
N SER A 239 -20.92 36.97 2.68
CA SER A 239 -21.42 37.19 1.32
C SER A 239 -21.94 35.90 0.66
N LYS A 240 -21.83 34.76 1.34
CA LYS A 240 -22.29 33.46 0.84
C LYS A 240 -23.78 33.28 1.06
N THR A 241 -24.40 32.51 0.17
CA THR A 241 -25.79 32.07 0.39
C THR A 241 -25.84 30.97 1.44
N PRO A 242 -26.94 30.80 2.19
CA PRO A 242 -27.10 29.71 3.15
C PRO A 242 -26.80 28.33 2.56
N LEU A 243 -27.22 28.08 1.32
CA LEU A 243 -26.93 26.83 0.61
C LEU A 243 -25.42 26.65 0.31
N ALA A 244 -24.69 27.73 0.07
CA ALA A 244 -23.24 27.65 -0.14
C ALA A 244 -22.53 27.29 1.16
N VAL A 245 -22.94 27.85 2.29
CA VAL A 245 -22.41 27.48 3.62
C VAL A 245 -22.73 26.03 3.98
N GLU A 246 -23.93 25.55 3.68
CA GLU A 246 -24.33 24.15 3.85
C GLU A 246 -23.41 23.20 3.05
N ASN A 247 -23.16 23.50 1.77
CA ASN A 247 -22.25 22.71 0.94
C ASN A 247 -20.80 22.73 1.45
N ASP A 248 -20.33 23.86 1.97
CA ASP A 248 -19.01 23.97 2.58
C ASP A 248 -18.91 23.10 3.83
N ILE A 249 -19.94 23.06 4.68
CA ILE A 249 -20.06 22.18 5.86
C ILE A 249 -20.05 20.70 5.44
N ASP A 250 -20.82 20.31 4.42
CA ASP A 250 -20.85 18.93 3.92
C ASP A 250 -19.47 18.50 3.39
N THR A 251 -18.78 19.40 2.69
CA THR A 251 -17.42 19.17 2.20
C THR A 251 -16.45 19.00 3.36
N LEU A 252 -16.54 19.84 4.40
CA LEU A 252 -15.73 19.75 5.61
C LEU A 252 -15.98 18.41 6.34
N ILE A 253 -17.24 18.02 6.55
CA ILE A 253 -17.59 16.73 7.21
C ILE A 253 -17.02 15.55 6.43
N THR A 254 -17.10 15.57 5.10
CA THR A 254 -16.55 14.51 4.23
C THR A 254 -15.03 14.45 4.31
N SER A 255 -14.36 15.60 4.31
CA SER A 255 -12.89 15.67 4.42
C SER A 255 -12.41 15.24 5.81
N PHE A 256 -13.11 15.67 6.87
CA PHE A 256 -12.85 15.24 8.24
C PHE A 256 -12.97 13.72 8.40
N ALA A 257 -14.06 13.13 7.88
CA ALA A 257 -14.26 11.68 7.92
C ALA A 257 -13.15 10.94 7.18
N THR A 258 -12.76 11.42 6.00
CA THR A 258 -11.69 10.83 5.19
C THR A 258 -10.33 10.88 5.87
N SER A 259 -10.01 11.99 6.52
CA SER A 259 -8.70 12.20 7.16
C SER A 259 -8.60 11.51 8.53
N ASN A 260 -9.69 11.50 9.31
CA ASN A 260 -9.65 11.11 10.70
C ASN A 260 -10.29 9.76 11.03
N LEU A 261 -11.21 9.25 10.21
CA LEU A 261 -12.03 8.07 10.58
C LEU A 261 -11.83 6.85 9.69
N LYS A 262 -11.24 6.98 8.51
CA LYS A 262 -11.09 5.86 7.55
C LYS A 262 -9.96 4.87 7.89
N ASN A 263 -9.49 4.79 9.13
CA ASN A 263 -8.48 3.83 9.59
C ASN A 263 -9.00 3.07 10.80
N PHE A 264 -8.37 1.94 11.12
CA PHE A 264 -8.72 1.14 12.30
C PHE A 264 -8.52 1.92 13.60
N ASN A 265 -9.33 1.61 14.60
CA ASN A 265 -9.23 2.13 15.97
C ASN A 265 -9.23 3.67 16.07
N LYS A 266 -9.93 4.32 15.15
CA LYS A 266 -10.11 5.78 15.22
C LYS A 266 -11.34 6.13 16.05
N VAL A 267 -11.16 7.13 16.91
CA VAL A 267 -12.21 7.61 17.79
C VAL A 267 -12.82 8.88 17.20
N PHE A 268 -14.14 8.87 16.98
CA PHE A 268 -14.87 10.07 16.61
C PHE A 268 -15.10 10.94 17.83
N ARG A 269 -14.65 12.19 17.76
CA ARG A 269 -14.91 13.21 18.79
C ARG A 269 -15.77 14.30 18.20
N ARG A 270 -17.04 14.34 18.62
CA ARG A 270 -18.01 15.34 18.17
C ARG A 270 -17.55 16.77 18.34
N SER A 271 -16.89 17.08 19.48
CA SER A 271 -16.39 18.43 19.77
C SER A 271 -15.37 18.92 18.74
N ASN A 272 -14.49 18.04 18.25
CA ASN A 272 -13.49 18.44 17.25
C ASN A 272 -14.15 18.85 15.93
N LEU A 273 -15.13 18.06 15.47
CA LEU A 273 -15.84 18.38 14.23
C LEU A 273 -16.70 19.65 14.39
N LEU A 274 -17.37 19.84 15.54
CA LEU A 274 -18.14 21.07 15.78
C LEU A 274 -17.24 22.31 15.81
N THR A 275 -16.05 22.24 16.41
CA THR A 275 -15.08 23.34 16.37
C THR A 275 -14.66 23.69 14.95
N GLU A 276 -14.38 22.67 14.09
CA GLU A 276 -14.02 22.92 12.69
C GLU A 276 -15.20 23.51 11.88
N ILE A 277 -16.45 23.17 12.23
CA ILE A 277 -17.65 23.76 11.62
C ILE A 277 -17.82 25.22 12.05
N ASP A 278 -17.70 25.50 13.36
CA ASP A 278 -17.85 26.85 13.88
C ASP A 278 -16.75 27.81 13.37
N ASP A 279 -15.55 27.27 13.12
CA ASP A 279 -14.41 28.04 12.57
C ASP A 279 -14.44 28.19 11.03
N LEU A 280 -15.38 27.53 10.32
CA LEU A 280 -15.45 27.52 8.88
C LEU A 280 -15.83 28.87 8.27
N ASP A 281 -16.76 29.61 8.92
CA ASP A 281 -17.24 30.92 8.48
C ASP A 281 -17.67 31.74 9.71
N GLU A 282 -17.28 33.02 9.79
CA GLU A 282 -17.65 33.93 10.89
C GLU A 282 -19.17 34.12 11.04
N ALA A 283 -19.92 33.83 9.98
CA ALA A 283 -21.40 33.88 10.01
C ALA A 283 -22.05 32.68 10.73
N ILE A 284 -21.30 31.62 11.05
CA ILE A 284 -21.80 30.48 11.82
C ILE A 284 -21.70 30.83 13.31
N LEU A 285 -22.83 31.21 13.90
CA LEU A 285 -22.85 31.64 15.30
C LEU A 285 -22.71 30.48 16.29
N ASN A 286 -23.24 29.35 15.97
CA ASN A 286 -23.11 28.10 16.73
C ASN A 286 -23.55 26.91 15.90
N SER A 287 -23.05 25.73 16.25
CA SER A 287 -23.49 24.47 15.67
C SER A 287 -23.82 23.42 16.74
N ARG A 288 -24.69 22.48 16.38
CA ARG A 288 -24.96 21.29 17.17
C ARG A 288 -25.10 20.09 16.27
N MET A 289 -24.79 18.91 16.80
CA MET A 289 -24.84 17.66 16.04
C MET A 289 -25.48 16.54 16.84
N GLU A 290 -26.33 15.78 16.16
CA GLU A 290 -26.82 14.50 16.64
C GLU A 290 -26.07 13.39 15.92
N VAL A 291 -25.60 12.40 16.68
CA VAL A 291 -24.78 11.30 16.17
C VAL A 291 -25.49 9.99 16.45
N LYS A 292 -25.67 9.18 15.41
CA LYS A 292 -26.15 7.80 15.53
C LYS A 292 -25.12 6.85 14.95
N LEU A 293 -24.95 5.70 15.56
CA LEU A 293 -24.09 4.62 15.10
C LEU A 293 -24.93 3.60 14.30
N GLN A 294 -24.40 3.15 13.17
CA GLN A 294 -25.04 2.17 12.31
C GLN A 294 -24.05 1.08 11.92
N GLN A 295 -24.46 -0.18 12.06
CA GLN A 295 -23.78 -1.33 11.43
C GLN A 295 -24.72 -1.94 10.38
N ARG A 296 -24.15 -2.37 9.26
CA ARG A 296 -24.87 -2.98 8.15
C ARG A 296 -24.40 -4.41 7.99
N PHE A 297 -25.31 -5.34 7.87
CA PHE A 297 -25.02 -6.74 7.60
C PHE A 297 -26.06 -7.31 6.65
N THR A 298 -25.67 -8.34 5.90
CA THR A 298 -26.58 -9.07 5.02
C THR A 298 -27.02 -10.35 5.73
N PRO A 299 -28.31 -10.49 6.10
CA PRO A 299 -28.76 -11.71 6.75
C PRO A 299 -28.74 -12.89 5.78
N SER A 300 -28.34 -14.07 6.27
CA SER A 300 -28.39 -15.31 5.50
C SER A 300 -29.81 -15.89 5.54
N PRO A 301 -30.55 -15.89 4.43
CA PRO A 301 -31.91 -16.43 4.41
C PRO A 301 -31.90 -17.96 4.59
N GLY A 302 -32.89 -18.48 5.32
CA GLY A 302 -33.10 -19.91 5.50
C GLY A 302 -32.29 -20.59 6.60
N GLN A 303 -31.50 -19.85 7.39
CA GLN A 303 -30.79 -20.34 8.56
C GLN A 303 -31.18 -19.53 9.80
N SER A 304 -31.32 -20.22 10.95
CA SER A 304 -31.47 -19.57 12.24
C SER A 304 -30.09 -19.18 12.78
N LEU A 305 -29.67 -17.93 12.55
CA LEU A 305 -28.39 -17.39 13.02
C LEU A 305 -28.66 -16.29 14.05
N SER A 306 -27.80 -16.23 15.07
CA SER A 306 -27.76 -15.11 16.01
C SER A 306 -26.76 -14.09 15.51
N TYR A 307 -27.15 -12.83 15.48
CA TYR A 307 -26.29 -11.71 15.12
C TYR A 307 -26.07 -10.84 16.36
N ASP A 308 -24.83 -10.78 16.82
CA ASP A 308 -24.43 -9.90 17.92
C ASP A 308 -23.92 -8.57 17.34
N ILE A 309 -24.64 -7.48 17.62
CA ILE A 309 -24.25 -6.15 17.17
C ILE A 309 -23.64 -5.40 18.34
N ASN A 310 -22.33 -5.22 18.29
CA ASN A 310 -21.56 -4.50 19.29
C ASN A 310 -21.00 -3.21 18.70
N PHE A 311 -21.29 -2.08 19.36
CA PHE A 311 -20.67 -0.81 19.02
C PHE A 311 -19.47 -0.58 19.93
N PRO A 312 -18.27 -0.31 19.38
CA PRO A 312 -17.13 0.09 20.21
C PRO A 312 -17.45 1.44 20.87
N VAL A 313 -17.35 1.48 22.19
CA VAL A 313 -17.59 2.67 23.02
C VAL A 313 -16.26 3.36 23.32
#